data_f0acf69125c3d397ff6fd8999aab47c9
#
_entry.id   f0acf69125c3d397ff6fd8999aab47c9
#
_cell.length_a   1.000
_cell.length_b   1.000
_cell.length_c   1.000
_cell.angle_alpha   90.00
_cell.angle_beta   90.00
_cell.angle_gamma   90.00
#
_symmetry.space_group_name_H-M   'P 1'
#
loop_
_entity.id
_entity.type
_entity.pdbx_description
1 polymer ?
#
loop_
_entity_poly.entity_id
_entity_poly.type
_entity_poly.pdbx_seq_one_letter_code
_entity_poly.pdbx_strand_id
1 'polypeptide(L)'
;MTHKSVETKNQSPKSYEPSAEIKRLNIFIGKWKVEGKSYAEGGSNENLQVSSVEMKFVQTCEWLSGGFFLVNQWDGHVGKSIFNGMEVIGYDFARQTYSSHFFDNAGNAPT
;
A
#
# COMPACT_ATOMS: atom_id res chain seq x y z
N MET A 1 0.14 -29.72 23.89
CA MET A 1 0.08 -29.73 23.43
C MET A 1 0.32 -29.86 22.69
N THR A 2 0.68 -30.03 22.63
CA THR A 2 0.90 -30.13 22.03
C THR A 2 0.76 -30.09 21.02
N HIS A 3 1.00 -30.07 20.73
CA HIS A 3 0.88 -29.96 19.98
C HIS A 3 0.89 -30.19 19.00
N LYS A 4 0.85 -30.42 19.02
CA LYS A 4 1.05 -30.81 18.28
C LYS A 4 1.31 -30.63 17.27
N SER A 5 1.40 -30.16 17.20
CA SER A 5 1.87 -29.87 16.36
C SER A 5 2.50 -30.36 15.61
N VAL A 6 2.73 -30.52 15.65
CA VAL A 6 3.53 -31.19 15.12
C VAL A 6 3.37 -31.91 13.95
N GLU A 7 2.44 -32.28 13.68
CA GLU A 7 2.23 -32.91 12.57
C GLU A 7 2.60 -32.30 11.42
N THR A 8 2.61 -31.10 11.49
CA THR A 8 3.03 -30.36 10.41
C THR A 8 4.37 -30.72 10.02
N LYS A 9 5.13 -31.27 10.90
CA LYS A 9 6.43 -31.51 10.52
C LYS A 9 6.52 -32.64 9.59
N ASN A 10 5.56 -33.40 9.49
CA ASN A 10 5.60 -34.42 8.55
C ASN A 10 5.39 -33.99 7.21
N GLN A 11 4.85 -32.84 7.00
CA GLN A 11 4.70 -32.35 5.74
C GLN A 11 5.84 -31.53 5.45
N SER A 12 6.51 -31.74 4.43
CA SER A 12 7.43 -30.79 3.96
C SER A 12 6.71 -29.56 3.91
N PRO A 13 7.19 -28.53 4.47
CA PRO A 13 6.54 -27.27 4.40
C PRO A 13 6.30 -26.99 2.98
N LYS A 14 5.10 -26.87 2.60
CA LYS A 14 4.82 -26.45 1.33
C LYS A 14 5.30 -25.11 1.19
N SER A 15 6.18 -24.87 0.28
CA SER A 15 6.54 -23.54 0.00
C SER A 15 5.48 -23.01 -0.89
N TYR A 16 4.60 -22.21 -0.36
CA TYR A 16 3.64 -21.53 -1.15
C TYR A 16 4.36 -20.41 -1.87
N GLU A 17 4.26 -20.38 -3.14
CA GLU A 17 4.94 -19.37 -3.92
C GLU A 17 3.95 -18.38 -4.44
N PRO A 18 4.27 -17.12 -4.45
CA PRO A 18 3.42 -16.12 -5.05
C PRO A 18 3.22 -16.35 -6.51
N SER A 19 2.05 -16.05 -7.00
CA SER A 19 1.73 -16.24 -8.40
C SER A 19 2.41 -15.19 -9.27
N ALA A 20 2.32 -15.39 -10.56
CA ALA A 20 2.86 -14.42 -11.50
C ALA A 20 2.16 -13.08 -11.36
N GLU A 21 0.86 -13.09 -11.08
CA GLU A 21 0.13 -11.85 -10.91
C GLU A 21 0.67 -11.06 -9.73
N ILE A 22 0.97 -11.74 -8.63
CA ILE A 22 1.50 -11.04 -7.47
C ILE A 22 2.90 -10.53 -7.77
N LYS A 23 3.70 -11.35 -8.45
CA LYS A 23 5.08 -10.95 -8.73
C LYS A 23 5.15 -9.71 -9.62
N ARG A 24 4.12 -9.42 -10.38
CA ARG A 24 4.11 -8.21 -11.19
C ARG A 24 4.19 -6.95 -10.36
N LEU A 25 3.77 -7.02 -9.10
CA LEU A 25 3.83 -5.85 -8.24
C LEU A 25 5.25 -5.50 -7.83
N ASN A 26 6.20 -6.36 -8.16
CA ASN A 26 7.59 -6.14 -7.80
C ASN A 26 8.15 -4.83 -8.37
N ILE A 27 7.55 -4.31 -9.41
CA ILE A 27 8.02 -3.06 -10.00
C ILE A 27 7.84 -1.88 -9.04
N PHE A 28 6.99 -2.02 -8.03
CA PHE A 28 6.76 -0.93 -7.09
C PHE A 28 7.68 -0.99 -5.87
N ILE A 29 8.45 -2.06 -5.73
CA ILE A 29 9.30 -2.21 -4.56
C ILE A 29 10.37 -1.13 -4.57
N GLY A 30 10.55 -0.50 -3.42
CA GLY A 30 11.57 0.52 -3.28
C GLY A 30 11.10 1.68 -2.45
N LYS A 31 11.90 2.71 -2.47
CA LYS A 31 11.61 3.94 -1.76
C LYS A 31 11.44 5.04 -2.78
N TRP A 32 10.35 5.74 -2.71
CA TRP A 32 10.00 6.72 -3.72
C TRP A 32 9.76 8.06 -3.07
N LYS A 33 10.25 9.11 -3.68
CA LYS A 33 9.93 10.46 -3.27
C LYS A 33 8.88 10.98 -4.20
N VAL A 34 7.82 11.50 -3.63
CA VAL A 34 6.72 12.04 -4.41
C VAL A 34 6.58 13.50 -4.05
N GLU A 35 6.61 14.36 -5.04
CA GLU A 35 6.47 15.79 -4.82
C GLU A 35 5.47 16.31 -5.83
N GLY A 36 4.68 17.27 -5.41
CA GLY A 36 3.70 17.83 -6.31
C GLY A 36 2.92 18.92 -5.61
N LYS A 37 1.79 19.24 -6.19
CA LYS A 37 0.91 20.26 -5.65
C LYS A 37 -0.49 19.71 -5.59
N SER A 38 -1.16 20.02 -4.48
CA SER A 38 -2.55 19.67 -4.32
C SER A 38 -3.35 20.96 -4.42
N TYR A 39 -4.34 21.00 -5.27
CA TYR A 39 -5.16 22.19 -5.44
C TYR A 39 -6.41 22.05 -4.59
N ALA A 40 -6.89 23.19 -4.12
CA ALA A 40 -8.04 23.16 -3.26
C ALA A 40 -9.21 22.54 -3.99
N GLU A 41 -9.94 21.73 -3.26
CA GLU A 41 -11.09 21.12 -3.82
C GLU A 41 -12.08 22.17 -4.19
N GLY A 42 -12.73 22.03 -5.27
CA GLY A 42 -13.69 23.02 -5.73
C GLY A 42 -13.08 24.14 -6.51
N GLY A 43 -11.79 24.14 -6.65
CA GLY A 43 -11.18 25.15 -7.49
C GLY A 43 -11.66 24.98 -8.90
N SER A 44 -11.99 26.07 -9.55
CA SER A 44 -12.49 25.98 -10.90
C SER A 44 -11.40 26.44 -11.84
N ASN A 45 -11.54 26.06 -13.07
CA ASN A 45 -10.59 26.48 -14.06
C ASN A 45 -10.62 27.97 -14.28
N GLU A 46 -11.68 28.60 -13.87
CA GLU A 46 -11.76 30.01 -14.03
C GLU A 46 -11.00 30.73 -12.99
N ASN A 47 -10.70 30.07 -11.88
CA ASN A 47 -9.99 30.74 -10.83
C ASN A 47 -8.61 30.15 -10.73
N LEU A 48 -7.74 30.65 -11.54
CA LEU A 48 -6.38 30.18 -11.52
C LEU A 48 -5.61 30.69 -10.33
N GLN A 49 -6.24 31.51 -9.53
CA GLN A 49 -5.64 31.98 -8.31
C GLN A 49 -5.91 31.05 -7.16
N VAL A 50 -6.57 29.96 -7.40
CA VAL A 50 -6.82 29.01 -6.37
C VAL A 50 -5.49 28.57 -5.81
N SER A 51 -5.36 28.65 -4.54
CA SER A 51 -4.11 28.33 -3.93
C SER A 51 -3.85 26.83 -4.02
N SER A 52 -2.62 26.52 -4.24
CA SER A 52 -2.19 25.15 -4.18
C SER A 52 -1.34 24.98 -2.95
N VAL A 53 -1.27 23.78 -2.45
CA VAL A 53 -0.38 23.47 -1.35
C VAL A 53 0.60 22.41 -1.83
N GLU A 54 1.77 22.48 -1.30
CA GLU A 54 2.82 21.57 -1.66
C GLU A 54 2.56 20.21 -1.02
N MET A 55 2.82 19.16 -1.77
CA MET A 55 2.75 17.81 -1.28
C MET A 55 4.12 17.19 -1.37
N LYS A 56 4.55 16.57 -0.30
CA LYS A 56 5.79 15.82 -0.30
C LYS A 56 5.60 14.57 0.51
N PHE A 57 5.88 13.45 -0.11
CA PHE A 57 5.79 12.16 0.57
C PHE A 57 7.01 11.33 0.28
N VAL A 58 7.31 10.47 1.22
CA VAL A 58 8.22 9.36 0.96
C VAL A 58 7.37 8.12 1.02
N GLN A 59 7.42 7.32 -0.02
CA GLN A 59 6.71 6.06 -0.03
C GLN A 59 7.72 4.94 0.03
N THR A 60 7.41 3.92 0.81
CA THR A 60 8.23 2.74 0.90
C THR A 60 7.36 1.55 0.58
N CYS A 61 7.74 0.80 -0.43
CA CYS A 61 7.02 -0.38 -0.83
C CYS A 61 7.87 -1.60 -0.58
N GLU A 62 7.37 -2.52 0.20
CA GLU A 62 8.09 -3.72 0.55
C GLU A 62 7.16 -4.90 0.58
N TRP A 63 7.70 -6.08 0.35
CA TRP A 63 6.92 -7.28 0.48
C TRP A 63 6.73 -7.61 1.96
N LEU A 64 5.52 -7.98 2.31
CA LEU A 64 5.29 -8.61 3.58
C LEU A 64 5.97 -9.98 3.51
N SER A 65 6.44 -10.46 4.62
CA SER A 65 7.13 -11.75 4.67
C SER A 65 6.28 -12.81 3.99
N GLY A 66 6.87 -13.54 3.10
CA GLY A 66 6.19 -14.54 2.30
C GLY A 66 5.97 -14.10 0.86
N GLY A 67 5.91 -12.80 0.61
CA GLY A 67 5.83 -12.29 -0.75
C GLY A 67 4.46 -12.33 -1.39
N PHE A 68 3.39 -12.43 -0.56
CA PHE A 68 2.04 -12.47 -1.11
C PHE A 68 1.35 -11.12 -1.06
N PHE A 69 1.84 -10.23 -0.21
CA PHE A 69 1.22 -8.91 -0.07
C PHE A 69 2.29 -7.85 -0.12
N LEU A 70 2.00 -6.80 -0.83
CA LEU A 70 2.87 -5.64 -0.90
C LEU A 70 2.37 -4.62 0.10
N VAL A 71 3.27 -4.09 0.90
CA VAL A 71 2.92 -3.06 1.86
C VAL A 71 3.53 -1.76 1.38
N ASN A 72 2.69 -0.81 1.10
CA ASN A 72 3.11 0.51 0.67
C ASN A 72 2.80 1.46 1.81
N GLN A 73 3.82 2.12 2.32
CA GLN A 73 3.66 3.08 3.39
C GLN A 73 4.09 4.44 2.90
N TRP A 74 3.37 5.46 3.29
CA TRP A 74 3.77 6.80 2.92
C TRP A 74 3.77 7.70 4.14
N ASP A 75 4.64 8.69 4.09
CA ASP A 75 4.83 9.61 5.19
C ASP A 75 5.21 10.93 4.58
N GLY A 76 4.48 11.97 4.92
CA GLY A 76 4.75 13.26 4.35
C GLY A 76 3.74 14.28 4.78
N HIS A 77 3.54 15.26 3.93
CA HIS A 77 2.61 16.34 4.27
C HIS A 77 1.97 16.92 3.02
N VAL A 78 0.80 17.47 3.23
CA VAL A 78 0.09 18.25 2.24
C VAL A 78 -0.09 19.60 2.88
N GLY A 79 0.65 20.60 2.42
CA GLY A 79 0.69 21.88 3.08
C GLY A 79 1.22 21.70 4.48
N LYS A 80 0.45 22.12 5.46
CA LYS A 80 0.84 22.00 6.86
C LYS A 80 0.29 20.74 7.52
N SER A 81 -0.48 19.96 6.79
CA SER A 81 -1.10 18.77 7.35
C SER A 81 -0.20 17.57 7.16
N ILE A 82 0.03 16.87 8.24
CA ILE A 82 0.79 15.64 8.15
C ILE A 82 -0.12 14.57 7.60
N PHE A 83 0.40 13.81 6.65
CA PHE A 83 -0.39 12.79 6.01
C PHE A 83 0.45 11.53 5.92
N ASN A 84 0.00 10.49 6.57
CA ASN A 84 0.70 9.22 6.50
C ASN A 84 -0.32 8.09 6.52
N GLY A 85 0.11 6.95 6.05
CA GLY A 85 -0.77 5.82 5.97
C GLY A 85 -0.09 4.63 5.35
N MET A 86 -0.88 3.61 5.10
CA MET A 86 -0.36 2.42 4.46
C MET A 86 -1.45 1.78 3.63
N GLU A 87 -1.02 1.00 2.67
CA GLU A 87 -1.89 0.25 1.81
C GLU A 87 -1.31 -1.15 1.69
N VAL A 88 -2.15 -2.15 1.79
CA VAL A 88 -1.74 -3.53 1.64
C VAL A 88 -2.39 -4.04 0.37
N ILE A 89 -1.58 -4.48 -0.57
CA ILE A 89 -2.04 -4.89 -1.88
C ILE A 89 -1.79 -6.36 -2.07
N GLY A 90 -2.79 -7.07 -2.55
CA GLY A 90 -2.67 -8.49 -2.84
C GLY A 90 -3.45 -8.83 -4.08
N TYR A 91 -3.53 -10.11 -4.36
CA TYR A 91 -4.28 -10.58 -5.52
C TYR A 91 -5.36 -11.54 -5.05
N ASP A 92 -6.58 -11.27 -5.47
CA ASP A 92 -7.73 -12.08 -5.12
C ASP A 92 -7.94 -13.08 -6.25
N PHE A 93 -7.59 -14.34 -6.02
CA PHE A 93 -7.67 -15.34 -7.06
C PHE A 93 -9.11 -15.67 -7.41
N ALA A 94 -10.01 -15.57 -6.48
CA ALA A 94 -11.40 -15.88 -6.74
C ALA A 94 -12.01 -14.89 -7.71
N ARG A 95 -11.62 -13.64 -7.60
CA ARG A 95 -12.14 -12.59 -8.47
C ARG A 95 -11.19 -12.23 -9.58
N GLN A 96 -10.00 -12.79 -9.56
CA GLN A 96 -8.97 -12.52 -10.55
C GLN A 96 -8.67 -11.03 -10.67
N THR A 97 -8.51 -10.39 -9.54
CA THR A 97 -8.22 -8.97 -9.51
C THR A 97 -7.32 -8.66 -8.34
N TYR A 98 -6.63 -7.54 -8.44
CA TYR A 98 -5.84 -7.06 -7.31
C TYR A 98 -6.77 -6.41 -6.31
N SER A 99 -6.41 -6.52 -5.05
CA SER A 99 -7.18 -5.90 -3.98
C SER A 99 -6.25 -5.05 -3.15
N SER A 100 -6.78 -4.02 -2.56
CA SER A 100 -6.00 -3.20 -1.66
C SER A 100 -6.83 -2.79 -0.47
N HIS A 101 -6.15 -2.64 0.64
CA HIS A 101 -6.74 -2.15 1.86
C HIS A 101 -5.90 -0.98 2.32
N PHE A 102 -6.54 0.07 2.70
CA PHE A 102 -5.92 1.37 2.85
C PHE A 102 -6.25 1.95 4.21
N PHE A 103 -5.28 2.47 4.89
CA PHE A 103 -5.43 3.06 6.20
C PHE A 103 -4.64 4.36 6.23
N ASP A 104 -5.17 5.39 6.83
CA ASP A 104 -4.42 6.64 6.95
C ASP A 104 -4.65 7.29 8.30
N ASN A 105 -3.90 8.36 8.55
CA ASN A 105 -3.97 9.04 9.84
C ASN A 105 -5.19 9.95 9.98
N ALA A 106 -6.05 9.99 8.97
CA ALA A 106 -7.31 10.69 9.09
C ALA A 106 -8.43 9.73 9.50
N GLY A 107 -8.09 8.47 9.73
CA GLY A 107 -9.07 7.50 10.19
C GLY A 107 -9.76 6.74 9.09
N ASN A 108 -9.31 6.92 7.84
CA ASN A 108 -9.88 6.12 6.76
C ASN A 108 -9.37 4.70 6.87
N ALA A 109 -10.27 3.81 6.65
CA ALA A 109 -9.96 2.39 6.75
C ALA A 109 -10.77 1.65 5.71
N PRO A 110 -10.43 0.40 5.45
CA PRO A 110 -11.15 -0.35 4.42
C PRO A 110 -12.60 -0.53 4.80
N THR A 111 -13.41 -0.55 3.82
CA THR A 111 -14.83 -0.76 4.04
C THR A 111 -15.22 -2.19 3.69
#